data_b68962618210bc0ae3f9ed624d9332a6
#
_entry.id   b68962618210bc0ae3f9ed624d9332a6
#
_cell.length_a   1.000
_cell.length_b   1.000
_cell.length_c   1.000
_cell.angle_alpha   90.00
_cell.angle_beta   90.00
_cell.angle_gamma   90.00
#
_symmetry.space_group_name_H-M   'P 1'
#
loop_
_entity.id
_entity.type
_entity.pdbx_description
1 polymer ?
#
loop_
_entity_poly.entity_id
_entity_poly.type
_entity_poly.pdbx_seq_one_letter_code
_entity_poly.pdbx_strand_id
1 'polypeptide(L)'
;MTDRNQVLFDRAAQVIPGGVNSPVRAFRAVGGTPRFVQRAQGAYFWDANGQKYIDYIGSWGPMILGHGHPAVLEAVQKAALDGFSFGAPTEREIELAEAILKHVPSMEMVRLVSSGTEAGMSALRLARGATGRSKFIKFEGCYHGHADALLVKAGSGLATFGNPTSAGVPPEVVRDTLVLEYNNIAAIEEALALHGKELACVMIEPIAGNMNFVRASVPFMKRCRELCTQHGALLVFDEVMSGFRVALGSAQSVYAGLIPGFKPDMTVLGKVIGGGMPLAAFGGPREIMSKLAPTGPVYQAGTLSGNPVATACGLATLTEIAKPGFWDALSARTQSLVDGLKGAAAEAGVPFSADCQGGMFGFFLLPELPQNYAKVMTSDSPKFNKLFHGLLDGGVYIAPALYEAGFVSAAHTEADIAETVRVASNVFKSL
;
A
#
# COMPACT_ATOMS: atom_id res chain seq x y z
N MET A 1 37.11 -9.32 -1.28
CA MET A 1 36.64 -8.01 -1.84
C MET A 1 35.89 -7.29 -0.75
N THR A 2 36.05 -5.98 -0.62
CA THR A 2 35.32 -5.19 0.38
C THR A 2 33.84 -5.16 0.00
N ASP A 3 32.94 -5.44 0.96
CA ASP A 3 31.50 -5.34 0.74
C ASP A 3 31.10 -3.86 0.53
N ARG A 4 30.77 -3.52 -0.71
CA ARG A 4 30.38 -2.14 -1.05
C ARG A 4 29.06 -1.72 -0.44
N ASN A 5 28.13 -2.65 -0.20
CA ASN A 5 26.87 -2.32 0.50
C ASN A 5 27.17 -1.83 1.91
N GLN A 6 28.09 -2.50 2.65
CA GLN A 6 28.50 -2.06 3.98
C GLN A 6 29.17 -0.70 3.95
N VAL A 7 30.13 -0.48 3.05
CA VAL A 7 30.82 0.81 2.90
C VAL A 7 29.84 1.95 2.62
N LEU A 8 28.85 1.70 1.74
CA LEU A 8 27.81 2.69 1.42
C LEU A 8 26.86 2.93 2.59
N PHE A 9 26.51 1.89 3.34
CA PHE A 9 25.64 2.03 4.51
C PHE A 9 26.33 2.83 5.63
N ASP A 10 27.60 2.53 5.92
CA ASP A 10 28.41 3.27 6.90
C ASP A 10 28.52 4.76 6.53
N ARG A 11 28.76 5.04 5.24
CA ARG A 11 28.80 6.42 4.73
C ARG A 11 27.42 7.10 4.81
N ALA A 12 26.34 6.41 4.45
CA ALA A 12 24.98 6.94 4.50
C ALA A 12 24.57 7.29 5.94
N ALA A 13 24.95 6.46 6.92
CA ALA A 13 24.65 6.68 8.33
C ALA A 13 25.30 7.95 8.92
N GLN A 14 26.35 8.49 8.27
CA GLN A 14 26.97 9.76 8.68
C GLN A 14 26.16 11.00 8.27
N VAL A 15 25.29 10.88 7.24
CA VAL A 15 24.62 12.03 6.61
C VAL A 15 23.10 11.89 6.53
N ILE A 16 22.57 10.67 6.76
CA ILE A 16 21.14 10.37 6.72
C ILE A 16 20.78 9.61 8.01
N PRO A 17 19.77 10.01 8.76
CA PRO A 17 19.36 9.30 9.97
C PRO A 17 19.11 7.81 9.72
N GLY A 18 19.90 6.95 10.37
CA GLY A 18 19.88 5.51 10.18
C GLY A 18 20.29 5.02 8.78
N GLY A 19 20.93 5.88 7.96
CA GLY A 19 21.42 5.55 6.62
C GLY A 19 20.35 5.43 5.53
N VAL A 20 19.09 5.76 5.84
CA VAL A 20 17.94 5.55 4.92
C VAL A 20 16.92 6.68 5.02
N ASN A 21 16.17 6.91 3.93
CA ASN A 21 15.07 7.88 3.88
C ASN A 21 13.68 7.27 4.20
N SER A 22 13.64 5.98 4.57
CA SER A 22 12.44 5.31 5.10
C SER A 22 12.88 4.17 6.03
N PRO A 23 12.32 4.07 7.26
CA PRO A 23 12.87 3.22 8.33
C PRO A 23 13.04 1.74 7.99
N VAL A 24 12.07 1.15 7.27
CA VAL A 24 12.08 -0.28 6.93
C VAL A 24 13.28 -0.68 6.06
N ARG A 25 13.83 0.26 5.28
CA ARG A 25 14.98 0.02 4.38
C ARG A 25 16.28 -0.27 5.14
N ALA A 26 16.34 0.05 6.44
CA ALA A 26 17.55 -0.10 7.26
C ALA A 26 17.80 -1.54 7.76
N PHE A 27 16.98 -2.53 7.40
CA PHE A 27 17.09 -3.93 7.83
C PHE A 27 17.05 -4.16 9.35
N ARG A 28 16.56 -3.18 10.13
CA ARG A 28 16.55 -3.31 11.59
C ARG A 28 15.76 -4.51 12.10
N ALA A 29 14.68 -4.88 11.41
CA ALA A 29 13.83 -6.00 11.81
C ALA A 29 14.48 -7.37 11.53
N VAL A 30 15.30 -7.46 10.47
CA VAL A 30 15.91 -8.73 10.03
C VAL A 30 17.41 -8.81 10.32
N GLY A 31 18.06 -7.67 10.59
CA GLY A 31 19.49 -7.56 10.75
C GLY A 31 20.27 -7.59 9.42
N GLY A 32 21.59 -7.46 9.52
CA GLY A 32 22.48 -7.44 8.35
C GLY A 32 22.53 -6.06 7.67
N THR A 33 23.18 -6.02 6.51
CA THR A 33 23.44 -4.81 5.73
C THR A 33 22.42 -4.64 4.62
N PRO A 34 21.74 -3.47 4.52
CA PRO A 34 20.84 -3.16 3.41
C PRO A 34 21.54 -3.22 2.05
N ARG A 35 20.79 -3.60 1.02
CA ARG A 35 21.30 -3.61 -0.36
C ARG A 35 21.16 -2.23 -0.99
N PHE A 36 22.28 -1.66 -1.46
CA PHE A 36 22.31 -0.40 -2.20
C PHE A 36 22.15 -0.71 -3.69
N VAL A 37 21.01 -0.35 -4.24
CA VAL A 37 20.67 -0.65 -5.64
C VAL A 37 21.43 0.28 -6.59
N GLN A 38 22.12 -0.28 -7.59
CA GLN A 38 22.77 0.48 -8.65
C GLN A 38 21.89 0.67 -9.86
N ARG A 39 21.13 -0.37 -10.24
CA ARG A 39 20.22 -0.35 -11.38
C ARG A 39 19.12 -1.40 -11.20
N ALA A 40 18.02 -1.20 -11.90
CA ALA A 40 16.92 -2.17 -11.94
C ALA A 40 16.35 -2.24 -13.36
N GLN A 41 15.86 -3.42 -13.76
CA GLN A 41 15.23 -3.65 -15.05
C GLN A 41 14.32 -4.87 -14.99
N GLY A 42 13.11 -4.76 -15.51
CA GLY A 42 12.12 -5.84 -15.48
C GLY A 42 11.81 -6.27 -14.05
N ALA A 43 11.92 -7.55 -13.76
CA ALA A 43 11.70 -8.12 -12.43
C ALA A 43 12.93 -8.09 -11.52
N TYR A 44 14.01 -7.41 -11.91
CA TYR A 44 15.30 -7.52 -11.24
C TYR A 44 15.89 -6.18 -10.83
N PHE A 45 16.72 -6.23 -9.78
CA PHE A 45 17.69 -5.18 -9.52
C PHE A 45 19.09 -5.77 -9.28
N TRP A 46 20.10 -4.92 -9.34
CA TRP A 46 21.51 -5.23 -9.03
C TRP A 46 22.00 -4.30 -7.94
N ASP A 47 22.62 -4.89 -6.93
CA ASP A 47 23.18 -4.13 -5.83
C ASP A 47 24.57 -3.55 -6.12
N ALA A 48 25.16 -2.84 -5.17
CA ALA A 48 26.47 -2.20 -5.28
C ALA A 48 27.63 -3.20 -5.45
N ASN A 49 27.45 -4.47 -5.13
CA ASN A 49 28.41 -5.54 -5.38
C ASN A 49 28.21 -6.20 -6.75
N GLY A 50 27.18 -5.79 -7.51
CA GLY A 50 26.80 -6.37 -8.80
C GLY A 50 25.96 -7.65 -8.68
N GLN A 51 25.54 -8.02 -7.47
CA GLN A 51 24.65 -9.17 -7.24
C GLN A 51 23.26 -8.86 -7.77
N LYS A 52 22.68 -9.79 -8.54
CA LYS A 52 21.34 -9.73 -9.11
C LYS A 52 20.33 -10.36 -8.16
N TYR A 53 19.16 -9.73 -8.05
CA TYR A 53 18.03 -10.22 -7.26
C TYR A 53 16.73 -10.20 -8.05
N ILE A 54 15.87 -11.21 -7.87
CA ILE A 54 14.46 -11.15 -8.26
C ILE A 54 13.76 -10.29 -7.22
N ASP A 55 13.07 -9.23 -7.65
CA ASP A 55 12.52 -8.18 -6.78
C ASP A 55 11.02 -8.33 -6.55
N TYR A 56 10.64 -8.80 -5.37
CA TYR A 56 9.25 -8.86 -4.91
C TYR A 56 8.81 -7.67 -4.06
N ILE A 57 9.65 -6.64 -3.91
CA ILE A 57 9.26 -5.38 -3.29
C ILE A 57 8.66 -4.43 -4.33
N GLY A 58 9.22 -4.40 -5.55
CA GLY A 58 8.73 -3.53 -6.62
C GLY A 58 8.54 -2.08 -6.18
N SER A 59 9.53 -1.53 -5.44
CA SER A 59 9.49 -0.19 -4.84
C SER A 59 8.30 0.00 -3.86
N TRP A 60 7.90 -1.03 -3.13
CA TRP A 60 6.74 -1.08 -2.23
C TRP A 60 5.39 -0.99 -2.96
N GLY A 61 5.33 -1.57 -4.16
CA GLY A 61 4.10 -1.76 -4.92
C GLY A 61 3.93 -0.98 -6.23
N PRO A 62 4.55 0.20 -6.47
CA PRO A 62 4.31 0.95 -7.71
C PRO A 62 4.77 0.24 -8.98
N MET A 63 5.80 -0.61 -8.92
CA MET A 63 6.39 -1.25 -10.12
C MET A 63 5.56 -2.43 -10.64
N ILE A 64 4.27 -2.21 -10.94
CA ILE A 64 3.37 -3.25 -11.44
C ILE A 64 3.79 -3.80 -12.82
N LEU A 65 4.41 -2.96 -13.64
CA LEU A 65 4.96 -3.33 -14.95
C LEU A 65 6.40 -3.88 -14.86
N GLY A 66 7.02 -3.83 -13.68
CA GLY A 66 8.45 -4.03 -13.50
C GLY A 66 9.24 -2.73 -13.69
N HIS A 67 10.55 -2.81 -13.47
CA HIS A 67 11.46 -1.68 -13.60
C HIS A 67 11.75 -1.33 -15.06
N GLY A 68 11.78 -0.02 -15.36
CA GLY A 68 12.21 0.47 -16.67
C GLY A 68 11.34 0.01 -17.84
N HIS A 69 10.01 -0.10 -17.64
CA HIS A 69 9.10 -0.47 -18.73
C HIS A 69 9.22 0.52 -19.90
N PRO A 70 9.40 0.04 -21.16
CA PRO A 70 9.72 0.92 -22.30
C PRO A 70 8.72 2.05 -22.51
N ALA A 71 7.41 1.76 -22.51
CA ALA A 71 6.38 2.77 -22.74
C ALA A 71 6.35 3.83 -21.64
N VAL A 72 6.60 3.44 -20.38
CA VAL A 72 6.66 4.37 -19.24
C VAL A 72 7.91 5.24 -19.34
N LEU A 73 9.05 4.65 -19.66
CA LEU A 73 10.31 5.37 -19.82
C LEU A 73 10.21 6.41 -20.96
N GLU A 74 9.67 6.02 -22.11
CA GLU A 74 9.45 6.92 -23.25
C GLU A 74 8.55 8.12 -22.87
N ALA A 75 7.41 7.86 -22.19
CA ALA A 75 6.50 8.91 -21.75
C ALA A 75 7.17 9.89 -20.78
N VAL A 76 7.95 9.38 -19.83
CA VAL A 76 8.72 10.19 -18.87
C VAL A 76 9.79 11.01 -19.57
N GLN A 77 10.56 10.43 -20.47
CA GLN A 77 11.59 11.14 -21.22
C GLN A 77 11.00 12.27 -22.08
N LYS A 78 9.89 12.00 -22.79
CA LYS A 78 9.19 13.02 -23.58
C LYS A 78 8.67 14.15 -22.68
N ALA A 79 8.04 13.85 -21.56
CA ALA A 79 7.56 14.86 -20.64
C ALA A 79 8.68 15.70 -20.03
N ALA A 80 9.82 15.08 -19.71
CA ALA A 80 10.98 15.77 -19.16
C ALA A 80 11.62 16.78 -20.13
N LEU A 81 11.53 16.55 -21.44
CA LEU A 81 12.00 17.50 -22.45
C LEU A 81 11.16 18.79 -22.50
N ASP A 82 9.85 18.70 -22.16
CA ASP A 82 8.96 19.85 -22.10
C ASP A 82 9.09 20.66 -20.80
N GLY A 83 9.69 20.06 -19.76
CA GLY A 83 9.90 20.67 -18.44
C GLY A 83 9.38 19.82 -17.27
N PHE A 84 9.91 20.05 -16.08
CA PHE A 84 9.63 19.23 -14.89
C PHE A 84 8.44 19.76 -14.06
N SER A 85 8.21 21.08 -14.07
CA SER A 85 7.17 21.73 -13.26
C SER A 85 6.91 23.15 -13.75
N PHE A 86 5.65 23.56 -13.76
CA PHE A 86 5.27 24.87 -14.34
C PHE A 86 4.61 25.82 -13.34
N GLY A 87 4.13 25.34 -12.19
CA GLY A 87 3.29 26.13 -11.29
C GLY A 87 1.95 26.54 -11.93
N ALA A 88 1.53 25.80 -12.96
CA ALA A 88 0.31 26.00 -13.75
C ALA A 88 -0.27 24.63 -14.15
N PRO A 89 -1.59 24.52 -14.40
CA PRO A 89 -2.20 23.26 -14.80
C PRO A 89 -1.73 22.79 -16.19
N THR A 90 -1.79 21.47 -16.39
CA THR A 90 -1.43 20.82 -17.65
C THR A 90 -2.56 19.91 -18.14
N GLU A 91 -2.60 19.64 -19.45
CA GLU A 91 -3.56 18.71 -20.05
C GLU A 91 -3.40 17.28 -19.49
N ARG A 92 -2.15 16.85 -19.24
CA ARG A 92 -1.84 15.52 -18.67
C ARG A 92 -2.46 15.28 -17.29
N GLU A 93 -2.69 16.32 -16.50
CA GLU A 93 -3.43 16.21 -15.22
C GLU A 93 -4.87 15.82 -15.46
N ILE A 94 -5.51 16.37 -16.50
CA ILE A 94 -6.88 16.03 -16.89
C ILE A 94 -6.93 14.59 -17.38
N GLU A 95 -6.06 14.21 -18.30
CA GLU A 95 -5.99 12.86 -18.86
C GLU A 95 -5.80 11.80 -17.77
N LEU A 96 -4.90 12.04 -16.81
CA LEU A 96 -4.68 11.12 -15.68
C LEU A 96 -5.90 11.05 -14.75
N ALA A 97 -6.52 12.20 -14.46
CA ALA A 97 -7.75 12.24 -13.67
C ALA A 97 -8.87 11.44 -14.34
N GLU A 98 -9.09 11.61 -15.64
CA GLU A 98 -10.08 10.86 -16.43
C GLU A 98 -9.76 9.36 -16.45
N ALA A 99 -8.49 8.99 -16.61
CA ALA A 99 -8.06 7.60 -16.57
C ALA A 99 -8.35 6.94 -15.21
N ILE A 100 -8.13 7.66 -14.10
CA ILE A 100 -8.47 7.17 -12.75
C ILE A 100 -9.98 7.01 -12.62
N LEU A 101 -10.76 8.04 -12.93
CA LEU A 101 -12.22 8.05 -12.79
C LEU A 101 -12.90 6.96 -13.64
N LYS A 102 -12.37 6.68 -14.83
CA LYS A 102 -12.86 5.61 -15.71
C LYS A 102 -12.85 4.24 -15.03
N HIS A 103 -11.88 3.96 -14.19
CA HIS A 103 -11.69 2.65 -13.57
C HIS A 103 -12.14 2.59 -12.10
N VAL A 104 -12.42 3.75 -11.48
CA VAL A 104 -12.85 3.86 -10.08
C VAL A 104 -14.20 4.60 -10.01
N PRO A 105 -15.31 3.95 -10.36
CA PRO A 105 -16.61 4.61 -10.59
C PRO A 105 -17.29 5.14 -9.31
N SER A 106 -16.77 4.86 -8.12
CA SER A 106 -17.20 5.51 -6.88
C SER A 106 -16.74 6.98 -6.80
N MET A 107 -15.76 7.37 -7.63
CA MET A 107 -15.21 8.71 -7.68
C MET A 107 -15.79 9.47 -8.89
N GLU A 108 -16.31 10.66 -8.65
CA GLU A 108 -16.74 11.59 -9.70
C GLU A 108 -15.75 12.74 -9.90
N MET A 109 -14.91 12.98 -8.91
CA MET A 109 -13.80 13.95 -8.94
C MET A 109 -12.60 13.40 -8.18
N VAL A 110 -11.41 13.82 -8.63
CA VAL A 110 -10.12 13.44 -8.02
C VAL A 110 -9.22 14.68 -7.87
N ARG A 111 -8.43 14.71 -6.81
CA ARG A 111 -7.37 15.68 -6.59
C ARG A 111 -6.03 14.95 -6.51
N LEU A 112 -5.08 15.35 -7.37
CA LEU A 112 -3.72 14.83 -7.37
C LEU A 112 -2.90 15.49 -6.25
N VAL A 113 -2.02 14.70 -5.64
CA VAL A 113 -1.03 15.09 -4.62
C VAL A 113 0.26 14.33 -4.85
N SER A 114 1.32 14.57 -4.06
CA SER A 114 2.63 13.97 -4.31
C SER A 114 2.90 12.68 -3.52
N SER A 115 2.14 12.39 -2.47
CA SER A 115 2.35 11.21 -1.62
C SER A 115 1.05 10.65 -1.03
N GLY A 116 1.07 9.36 -0.67
CA GLY A 116 -0.04 8.74 0.05
C GLY A 116 -0.35 9.41 1.38
N THR A 117 0.68 9.93 2.08
CA THR A 117 0.49 10.72 3.31
C THR A 117 -0.32 11.99 3.06
N GLU A 118 0.02 12.74 2.00
CA GLU A 118 -0.76 13.93 1.64
C GLU A 118 -2.20 13.58 1.26
N ALA A 119 -2.38 12.48 0.53
CA ALA A 119 -3.70 12.00 0.14
C ALA A 119 -4.55 11.60 1.36
N GLY A 120 -4.01 10.79 2.27
CA GLY A 120 -4.70 10.35 3.50
C GLY A 120 -5.02 11.53 4.44
N MET A 121 -4.05 12.42 4.66
CA MET A 121 -4.23 13.64 5.46
C MET A 121 -5.32 14.55 4.86
N SER A 122 -5.33 14.71 3.55
CA SER A 122 -6.29 15.58 2.85
C SER A 122 -7.68 14.95 2.81
N ALA A 123 -7.78 13.65 2.60
CA ALA A 123 -9.04 12.91 2.67
C ALA A 123 -9.68 13.00 4.06
N LEU A 124 -8.91 12.84 5.13
CA LEU A 124 -9.39 12.99 6.50
C LEU A 124 -9.88 14.43 6.76
N ARG A 125 -9.11 15.44 6.33
CA ARG A 125 -9.53 16.84 6.48
C ARG A 125 -10.80 17.11 5.70
N LEU A 126 -10.93 16.60 4.48
CA LEU A 126 -12.12 16.75 3.66
C LEU A 126 -13.33 16.04 4.29
N ALA A 127 -13.16 14.83 4.82
CA ALA A 127 -14.23 14.12 5.51
C ALA A 127 -14.75 14.91 6.72
N ARG A 128 -13.84 15.49 7.53
CA ARG A 128 -14.20 16.39 8.63
C ARG A 128 -14.93 17.63 8.15
N GLY A 129 -14.44 18.28 7.10
CA GLY A 129 -15.07 19.48 6.53
C GLY A 129 -16.42 19.21 5.88
N ALA A 130 -16.60 18.05 5.27
CA ALA A 130 -17.86 17.66 4.63
C ALA A 130 -18.95 17.29 5.63
N THR A 131 -18.59 16.66 6.74
CA THR A 131 -19.54 16.21 7.77
C THR A 131 -19.74 17.22 8.91
N GLY A 132 -18.82 18.16 9.11
CA GLY A 132 -18.78 19.04 10.27
C GLY A 132 -18.39 18.31 11.59
N ARG A 133 -17.80 17.13 11.51
CA ARG A 133 -17.47 16.25 12.63
C ARG A 133 -15.96 16.07 12.78
N SER A 134 -15.48 15.75 14.00
CA SER A 134 -14.04 15.70 14.30
C SER A 134 -13.47 14.30 14.43
N LYS A 135 -14.23 13.37 15.01
CA LYS A 135 -13.76 12.01 15.30
C LYS A 135 -13.68 11.16 14.03
N PHE A 136 -12.76 10.20 14.02
CA PHE A 136 -12.71 9.18 12.98
C PHE A 136 -12.21 7.86 13.53
N ILE A 137 -12.51 6.80 12.81
CA ILE A 137 -12.05 5.44 13.11
C ILE A 137 -10.97 5.04 12.11
N LYS A 138 -9.90 4.43 12.61
CA LYS A 138 -8.95 3.62 11.84
C LYS A 138 -8.79 2.24 12.50
N PHE A 139 -8.08 1.34 11.84
CA PHE A 139 -7.90 -0.02 12.36
C PHE A 139 -6.44 -0.29 12.72
N GLU A 140 -6.25 -1.13 13.75
CA GLU A 140 -4.95 -1.59 14.19
C GLU A 140 -4.24 -2.33 13.06
N GLY A 141 -2.93 -2.09 12.91
CA GLY A 141 -2.13 -2.65 11.82
C GLY A 141 -2.26 -1.94 10.48
N CYS A 142 -3.27 -1.05 10.28
CA CYS A 142 -3.37 -0.22 9.08
C CYS A 142 -2.49 1.03 9.18
N TYR A 143 -1.89 1.41 8.05
CA TYR A 143 -1.08 2.62 7.91
C TYR A 143 -1.65 3.54 6.83
N HIS A 144 -1.86 4.80 7.18
CA HIS A 144 -2.49 5.80 6.31
C HIS A 144 -1.61 7.04 6.09
N GLY A 145 -0.29 6.86 6.20
CA GLY A 145 0.66 7.97 6.15
C GLY A 145 1.06 8.46 7.56
N HIS A 146 1.97 9.44 7.59
CA HIS A 146 2.60 9.90 8.83
C HIS A 146 2.12 11.29 9.27
N ALA A 147 0.90 11.69 8.92
CA ALA A 147 0.25 12.83 9.55
C ALA A 147 -0.06 12.49 11.02
N ASP A 148 0.15 13.45 11.94
CA ASP A 148 0.10 13.22 13.38
C ASP A 148 -1.16 12.50 13.86
N ALA A 149 -2.35 12.90 13.37
CA ALA A 149 -3.61 12.26 13.73
C ALA A 149 -3.72 10.79 13.30
N LEU A 150 -2.85 10.32 12.39
CA LEU A 150 -2.83 8.96 11.86
C LEU A 150 -1.76 8.07 12.53
N LEU A 151 -0.81 8.67 13.28
CA LEU A 151 0.24 7.97 14.02
C LEU A 151 -0.24 7.53 15.41
N VAL A 152 -1.16 6.58 15.43
CA VAL A 152 -1.92 6.16 16.62
C VAL A 152 -2.00 4.63 16.67
N LYS A 153 -1.86 4.07 17.88
CA LYS A 153 -2.11 2.66 18.18
C LYS A 153 -3.34 2.51 19.09
N ALA A 154 -3.90 1.31 19.14
CA ALA A 154 -5.02 1.00 20.01
C ALA A 154 -4.71 1.29 21.51
N GLY A 155 -5.74 1.74 22.25
CA GLY A 155 -5.74 1.77 23.69
C GLY A 155 -6.17 0.41 24.28
N SER A 156 -6.60 0.38 25.53
CA SER A 156 -7.17 -0.81 26.18
C SER A 156 -8.69 -0.84 26.01
N GLY A 157 -9.24 -1.95 25.50
CA GLY A 157 -10.68 -2.16 25.29
C GLY A 157 -11.10 -2.23 23.83
N LEU A 158 -12.39 -2.50 23.57
CA LEU A 158 -12.91 -2.76 22.21
C LEU A 158 -13.02 -1.51 21.35
N ALA A 159 -13.45 -0.38 21.94
CA ALA A 159 -13.66 0.90 21.25
C ALA A 159 -12.99 2.02 22.03
N THR A 160 -11.67 2.16 21.89
CA THR A 160 -10.88 3.10 22.68
C THR A 160 -10.17 4.14 21.83
N PHE A 161 -10.01 5.33 22.41
CA PHE A 161 -9.13 6.34 21.83
C PHE A 161 -7.68 5.86 21.88
N GLY A 162 -6.96 6.10 20.79
CA GLY A 162 -5.59 5.62 20.64
C GLY A 162 -4.56 6.47 21.39
N ASN A 163 -3.37 5.90 21.51
CA ASN A 163 -2.19 6.59 22.02
C ASN A 163 -1.24 6.90 20.89
N PRO A 164 -0.46 8.02 20.94
CA PRO A 164 0.56 8.31 19.95
C PRO A 164 1.54 7.15 19.76
N THR A 165 1.90 6.84 18.51
CA THR A 165 2.93 5.81 18.19
C THR A 165 4.30 6.41 17.93
N SER A 166 4.38 7.74 17.85
CA SER A 166 5.63 8.46 17.59
C SER A 166 5.87 9.51 18.67
N ALA A 167 7.11 9.61 19.10
CA ALA A 167 7.58 10.79 19.85
C ALA A 167 7.35 12.05 19.02
N GLY A 168 6.95 13.13 19.66
CA GLY A 168 6.64 14.41 19.02
C GLY A 168 5.20 14.59 18.57
N VAL A 169 4.35 13.55 18.63
CA VAL A 169 2.91 13.68 18.42
C VAL A 169 2.23 14.03 19.74
N PRO A 170 1.61 15.22 19.87
CA PRO A 170 0.91 15.61 21.10
C PRO A 170 -0.34 14.73 21.32
N PRO A 171 -0.66 14.34 22.57
CA PRO A 171 -1.86 13.55 22.87
C PRO A 171 -3.15 14.19 22.37
N GLU A 172 -3.23 15.52 22.39
CA GLU A 172 -4.41 16.28 21.96
C GLU A 172 -4.71 16.09 20.47
N VAL A 173 -3.69 15.87 19.62
CA VAL A 173 -3.87 15.68 18.18
C VAL A 173 -4.54 14.35 17.89
N VAL A 174 -4.34 13.34 18.74
CA VAL A 174 -4.84 11.98 18.53
C VAL A 174 -6.13 11.70 19.32
N ARG A 175 -6.58 12.62 20.17
CA ARG A 175 -7.77 12.41 21.03
C ARG A 175 -9.06 12.10 20.29
N ASP A 176 -9.17 12.53 19.02
CA ASP A 176 -10.33 12.31 18.15
C ASP A 176 -10.17 11.10 17.24
N THR A 177 -9.11 10.29 17.43
CA THR A 177 -8.83 9.08 16.66
C THR A 177 -9.18 7.84 17.47
N LEU A 178 -10.21 7.08 17.04
CA LEU A 178 -10.50 5.76 17.56
C LEU A 178 -9.75 4.71 16.75
N VAL A 179 -9.09 3.78 17.46
CA VAL A 179 -8.39 2.66 16.82
C VAL A 179 -9.06 1.36 17.24
N LEU A 180 -9.60 0.64 16.26
CA LEU A 180 -10.33 -0.61 16.48
C LEU A 180 -9.53 -1.80 15.96
N GLU A 181 -9.84 -2.98 16.48
CA GLU A 181 -9.34 -4.23 15.94
C GLU A 181 -9.93 -4.47 14.56
N TYR A 182 -9.06 -4.84 13.62
CA TYR A 182 -9.46 -5.17 12.25
C TYR A 182 -10.29 -6.46 12.21
N ASN A 183 -11.33 -6.50 11.39
CA ASN A 183 -12.31 -7.61 11.29
C ASN A 183 -13.18 -7.86 12.55
N ASN A 184 -13.17 -6.96 13.53
CA ASN A 184 -14.02 -7.07 14.73
C ASN A 184 -15.34 -6.32 14.54
N ILE A 185 -16.42 -7.05 14.22
CA ILE A 185 -17.76 -6.46 13.99
C ILE A 185 -18.31 -5.84 15.28
N ALA A 186 -18.12 -6.49 16.43
CA ALA A 186 -18.62 -5.97 17.70
C ALA A 186 -17.98 -4.62 18.06
N ALA A 187 -16.66 -4.48 17.81
CA ALA A 187 -15.94 -3.23 18.07
C ALA A 187 -16.45 -2.06 17.22
N ILE A 188 -16.70 -2.29 15.92
CA ILE A 188 -17.23 -1.23 15.05
C ILE A 188 -18.68 -0.87 15.40
N GLU A 189 -19.50 -1.83 15.79
CA GLU A 189 -20.88 -1.59 16.25
C GLU A 189 -20.90 -0.76 17.54
N GLU A 190 -20.10 -1.13 18.52
CA GLU A 190 -19.98 -0.39 19.78
C GLU A 190 -19.47 1.04 19.54
N ALA A 191 -18.42 1.21 18.75
CA ALA A 191 -17.85 2.52 18.45
C ALA A 191 -18.86 3.45 17.77
N LEU A 192 -19.65 2.96 16.81
CA LEU A 192 -20.65 3.79 16.14
C LEU A 192 -21.90 4.01 17.02
N ALA A 193 -22.27 3.07 17.88
CA ALA A 193 -23.34 3.29 18.86
C ALA A 193 -22.99 4.44 19.84
N LEU A 194 -21.74 4.50 20.30
CA LEU A 194 -21.27 5.50 21.26
C LEU A 194 -20.94 6.84 20.59
N HIS A 195 -20.30 6.83 19.43
CA HIS A 195 -19.68 8.02 18.82
C HIS A 195 -20.21 8.37 17.42
N GLY A 196 -21.15 7.62 16.86
CA GLY A 196 -21.57 7.75 15.47
C GLY A 196 -22.01 9.14 15.05
N LYS A 197 -22.59 9.94 15.96
CA LYS A 197 -22.98 11.34 15.70
C LYS A 197 -21.79 12.31 15.58
N GLU A 198 -20.62 11.91 16.08
CA GLU A 198 -19.40 12.73 16.08
C GLU A 198 -18.38 12.24 15.06
N LEU A 199 -18.62 11.07 14.43
CA LEU A 199 -17.72 10.47 13.48
C LEU A 199 -17.81 11.11 12.10
N ALA A 200 -16.69 11.64 11.62
CA ALA A 200 -16.52 12.12 10.26
C ALA A 200 -16.39 10.95 9.28
N CYS A 201 -15.55 9.97 9.61
CA CYS A 201 -15.32 8.84 8.73
C CYS A 201 -14.80 7.59 9.46
N VAL A 202 -14.90 6.46 8.75
CA VAL A 202 -14.16 5.22 8.99
C VAL A 202 -13.15 5.08 7.86
N MET A 203 -11.85 5.08 8.19
CA MET A 203 -10.77 4.93 7.22
C MET A 203 -10.19 3.52 7.33
N ILE A 204 -10.11 2.79 6.21
CA ILE A 204 -9.72 1.39 6.18
C ILE A 204 -8.88 1.06 4.93
N GLU A 205 -7.82 0.27 5.10
CA GLU A 205 -7.24 -0.48 4.00
C GLU A 205 -8.13 -1.70 3.73
N PRO A 206 -8.77 -1.83 2.56
CA PRO A 206 -9.65 -2.98 2.28
C PRO A 206 -8.91 -4.32 2.22
N ILE A 207 -7.64 -4.27 1.83
CA ILE A 207 -6.64 -5.33 1.98
C ILE A 207 -5.45 -4.67 2.65
N ALA A 208 -5.24 -4.99 3.92
CA ALA A 208 -4.23 -4.35 4.73
C ALA A 208 -2.83 -4.88 4.40
N GLY A 209 -2.11 -4.12 3.57
CA GLY A 209 -0.75 -4.44 3.15
C GLY A 209 0.31 -4.13 4.20
N ASN A 210 -0.01 -3.28 5.16
CA ASN A 210 0.85 -2.94 6.29
C ASN A 210 0.74 -3.96 7.45
N MET A 211 -0.11 -4.97 7.29
CA MET A 211 -0.15 -6.21 8.09
C MET A 211 0.24 -7.42 7.23
N ASN A 212 1.13 -7.28 6.26
CA ASN A 212 1.45 -8.22 5.20
C ASN A 212 0.32 -8.33 4.18
N PHE A 213 -0.66 -9.24 4.35
CA PHE A 213 -1.81 -9.34 3.44
C PHE A 213 -3.02 -9.85 4.22
N VAL A 214 -3.75 -8.95 4.86
CA VAL A 214 -4.97 -9.29 5.61
C VAL A 214 -6.17 -8.64 4.95
N ARG A 215 -7.13 -9.46 4.52
CA ARG A 215 -8.38 -8.96 3.90
C ARG A 215 -9.38 -8.53 4.96
N ALA A 216 -10.08 -7.44 4.70
CA ALA A 216 -11.34 -7.22 5.41
C ALA A 216 -12.34 -8.30 5.01
N SER A 217 -12.91 -9.02 5.97
CA SER A 217 -13.90 -10.03 5.67
C SER A 217 -15.17 -9.40 5.07
N VAL A 218 -15.84 -10.13 4.19
CA VAL A 218 -17.06 -9.63 3.53
C VAL A 218 -18.13 -9.20 4.55
N PRO A 219 -18.41 -9.96 5.61
CA PRO A 219 -19.36 -9.53 6.65
C PRO A 219 -18.93 -8.24 7.36
N PHE A 220 -17.64 -8.11 7.69
CA PHE A 220 -17.11 -6.91 8.35
C PHE A 220 -17.21 -5.68 7.44
N MET A 221 -16.81 -5.81 6.18
CA MET A 221 -16.87 -4.72 5.20
C MET A 221 -18.31 -4.26 4.94
N LYS A 222 -19.22 -5.21 4.79
CA LYS A 222 -20.65 -4.94 4.66
C LYS A 222 -21.17 -4.17 5.88
N ARG A 223 -20.81 -4.61 7.08
CA ARG A 223 -21.23 -3.97 8.32
C ARG A 223 -20.65 -2.55 8.47
N CYS A 224 -19.39 -2.33 8.13
CA CYS A 224 -18.80 -1.00 8.08
C CYS A 224 -19.60 -0.06 7.17
N ARG A 225 -19.96 -0.51 5.96
CA ARG A 225 -20.75 0.29 5.02
C ARG A 225 -22.13 0.64 5.56
N GLU A 226 -22.85 -0.35 6.11
CA GLU A 226 -24.17 -0.17 6.69
C GLU A 226 -24.16 0.86 7.83
N LEU A 227 -23.22 0.69 8.76
CA LEU A 227 -23.09 1.57 9.91
C LEU A 227 -22.68 3.01 9.50
N CYS A 228 -21.75 3.16 8.57
CA CYS A 228 -21.40 4.48 8.04
C CYS A 228 -22.63 5.18 7.43
N THR A 229 -23.43 4.45 6.65
CA THR A 229 -24.66 4.99 6.06
C THR A 229 -25.69 5.39 7.14
N GLN A 230 -25.90 4.51 8.12
CA GLN A 230 -26.85 4.74 9.21
C GLN A 230 -26.52 5.98 10.03
N HIS A 231 -25.23 6.23 10.29
CA HIS A 231 -24.77 7.32 11.14
C HIS A 231 -24.34 8.57 10.35
N GLY A 232 -24.37 8.52 9.01
CA GLY A 232 -23.91 9.62 8.14
C GLY A 232 -22.42 9.90 8.28
N ALA A 233 -21.61 8.89 8.63
CA ALA A 233 -20.17 8.91 8.57
C ALA A 233 -19.70 8.47 7.18
N LEU A 234 -18.55 8.96 6.71
CA LEU A 234 -18.02 8.57 5.41
C LEU A 234 -17.17 7.29 5.54
N LEU A 235 -17.33 6.36 4.60
CA LEU A 235 -16.41 5.22 4.46
C LEU A 235 -15.29 5.62 3.49
N VAL A 236 -14.06 5.73 4.01
CA VAL A 236 -12.87 6.12 3.26
C VAL A 236 -12.00 4.88 3.02
N PHE A 237 -11.85 4.47 1.77
CA PHE A 237 -10.93 3.40 1.39
C PHE A 237 -9.53 3.95 1.18
N ASP A 238 -8.59 3.47 1.97
CA ASP A 238 -7.18 3.65 1.67
C ASP A 238 -6.71 2.55 0.72
N GLU A 239 -6.66 2.91 -0.53
CA GLU A 239 -6.19 2.07 -1.63
C GLU A 239 -4.80 2.50 -2.14
N VAL A 240 -4.00 3.14 -1.30
CA VAL A 240 -2.61 3.50 -1.67
C VAL A 240 -1.82 2.27 -2.06
N MET A 241 -2.05 1.13 -1.40
CA MET A 241 -1.36 -0.12 -1.69
C MET A 241 -2.16 -1.03 -2.64
N SER A 242 -3.47 -1.15 -2.45
CA SER A 242 -4.35 -2.04 -3.22
C SER A 242 -4.85 -1.43 -4.53
N GLY A 243 -4.90 -0.10 -4.64
CA GLY A 243 -5.40 0.61 -5.80
C GLY A 243 -4.61 0.30 -7.07
N PHE A 244 -5.31 -0.13 -8.13
CA PHE A 244 -4.69 -0.54 -9.39
C PHE A 244 -3.58 -1.61 -9.23
N ARG A 245 -3.60 -2.34 -8.11
CA ARG A 245 -2.63 -3.41 -7.81
C ARG A 245 -3.30 -4.76 -7.67
N VAL A 246 -4.49 -4.80 -7.08
CA VAL A 246 -5.25 -6.04 -6.84
C VAL A 246 -6.29 -6.31 -7.93
N ALA A 247 -6.72 -5.28 -8.63
CA ALA A 247 -7.60 -5.31 -9.81
C ALA A 247 -7.52 -3.96 -10.53
N LEU A 248 -7.95 -3.89 -11.79
CA LEU A 248 -8.02 -2.63 -12.55
C LEU A 248 -8.95 -1.60 -11.89
N GLY A 249 -10.08 -2.07 -11.33
CA GLY A 249 -11.01 -1.24 -10.55
C GLY A 249 -10.67 -1.15 -9.06
N SER A 250 -9.41 -1.47 -8.69
CA SER A 250 -8.95 -1.43 -7.30
C SER A 250 -9.66 -2.45 -6.38
N ALA A 251 -9.40 -2.48 -5.08
CA ALA A 251 -10.06 -3.41 -4.16
C ALA A 251 -11.56 -3.15 -4.05
N GLN A 252 -12.01 -1.91 -4.22
CA GLN A 252 -13.43 -1.60 -4.20
C GLN A 252 -14.23 -2.36 -5.27
N SER A 253 -13.65 -2.64 -6.45
CA SER A 253 -14.29 -3.46 -7.47
C SER A 253 -14.42 -4.93 -7.05
N VAL A 254 -13.44 -5.44 -6.30
CA VAL A 254 -13.50 -6.79 -5.72
C VAL A 254 -14.65 -6.88 -4.73
N TYR A 255 -14.77 -5.92 -3.81
CA TYR A 255 -15.88 -5.88 -2.85
C TYR A 255 -17.23 -5.62 -3.48
N ALA A 256 -17.31 -4.81 -4.53
CA ALA A 256 -18.56 -4.59 -5.28
C ALA A 256 -19.07 -5.89 -5.97
N GLY A 257 -18.15 -6.77 -6.36
CA GLY A 257 -18.51 -8.09 -6.87
C GLY A 257 -19.02 -9.06 -5.80
N LEU A 258 -18.69 -8.82 -4.52
CA LEU A 258 -19.07 -9.68 -3.39
C LEU A 258 -20.27 -9.13 -2.59
N ILE A 259 -20.48 -7.83 -2.60
CA ILE A 259 -21.52 -7.11 -1.83
C ILE A 259 -22.30 -6.24 -2.82
N PRO A 260 -23.56 -6.60 -3.14
CA PRO A 260 -24.37 -5.84 -4.08
C PRO A 260 -24.49 -4.35 -3.70
N GLY A 261 -24.20 -3.45 -4.65
CA GLY A 261 -24.30 -2.00 -4.46
C GLY A 261 -23.22 -1.39 -3.57
N PHE A 262 -22.19 -2.15 -3.21
CA PHE A 262 -21.09 -1.65 -2.37
C PHE A 262 -20.25 -0.60 -3.10
N LYS A 263 -20.00 0.51 -2.41
CA LYS A 263 -19.02 1.52 -2.79
C LYS A 263 -18.55 2.31 -1.55
N PRO A 264 -17.29 2.72 -1.47
CA PRO A 264 -16.85 3.71 -0.48
C PRO A 264 -17.38 5.11 -0.84
N ASP A 265 -17.33 6.03 0.12
CA ASP A 265 -17.67 7.45 -0.11
C ASP A 265 -16.45 8.23 -0.61
N MET A 266 -15.25 7.84 -0.19
CA MET A 266 -13.98 8.43 -0.66
C MET A 266 -12.95 7.35 -0.84
N THR A 267 -12.00 7.60 -1.75
CA THR A 267 -10.86 6.71 -2.01
C THR A 267 -9.57 7.49 -2.01
N VAL A 268 -8.54 6.93 -1.37
CA VAL A 268 -7.16 7.40 -1.38
C VAL A 268 -6.34 6.47 -2.26
N LEU A 269 -5.56 7.02 -3.18
CA LEU A 269 -4.75 6.28 -4.15
C LEU A 269 -3.28 6.76 -4.10
N GLY A 270 -2.37 5.91 -4.51
CA GLY A 270 -0.94 6.23 -4.61
C GLY A 270 -0.18 5.15 -5.37
N LYS A 271 1.12 5.05 -5.13
CA LYS A 271 1.99 3.96 -5.64
C LYS A 271 1.80 3.70 -7.15
N VAL A 272 0.96 2.72 -7.53
CA VAL A 272 0.74 2.31 -8.93
C VAL A 272 0.33 3.47 -9.82
N ILE A 273 -0.56 4.37 -9.34
CA ILE A 273 -1.00 5.51 -10.16
C ILE A 273 0.13 6.51 -10.48
N GLY A 274 1.24 6.43 -9.77
CA GLY A 274 2.46 7.21 -10.04
C GLY A 274 3.48 6.46 -10.90
N GLY A 275 3.32 5.14 -11.11
CA GLY A 275 4.22 4.33 -11.94
C GLY A 275 5.68 4.31 -11.48
N GLY A 276 5.96 4.72 -10.23
CA GLY A 276 7.30 4.87 -9.64
C GLY A 276 7.70 6.33 -9.36
N MET A 277 6.94 7.30 -9.86
CA MET A 277 7.12 8.72 -9.54
C MET A 277 6.29 9.13 -8.31
N PRO A 278 6.70 10.21 -7.58
CA PRO A 278 5.93 10.77 -6.48
C PRO A 278 4.59 11.33 -6.97
N LEU A 279 3.54 10.52 -6.86
CA LEU A 279 2.18 10.86 -7.22
C LEU A 279 1.20 10.02 -6.41
N ALA A 280 0.18 10.68 -5.89
CA ALA A 280 -0.95 10.09 -5.21
C ALA A 280 -2.21 10.90 -5.51
N ALA A 281 -3.36 10.44 -5.05
CA ALA A 281 -4.63 11.12 -5.27
C ALA A 281 -5.62 10.77 -4.15
N PHE A 282 -6.63 11.60 -4.01
CA PHE A 282 -7.85 11.29 -3.27
C PHE A 282 -9.06 11.81 -4.03
N GLY A 283 -10.19 11.14 -3.88
CA GLY A 283 -11.38 11.51 -4.60
C GLY A 283 -12.64 10.89 -4.02
N GLY A 284 -13.78 11.25 -4.61
CA GLY A 284 -15.10 10.81 -4.22
C GLY A 284 -16.20 11.48 -5.01
N PRO A 285 -17.47 11.41 -4.55
CA PRO A 285 -18.59 12.09 -5.16
C PRO A 285 -18.37 13.61 -5.24
N ARG A 286 -18.91 14.22 -6.28
CA ARG A 286 -18.80 15.67 -6.53
C ARG A 286 -19.26 16.51 -5.34
N GLU A 287 -20.31 16.10 -4.65
CA GLU A 287 -20.83 16.79 -3.47
C GLU A 287 -19.77 16.92 -2.36
N ILE A 288 -19.01 15.87 -2.10
CA ILE A 288 -17.93 15.88 -1.10
C ILE A 288 -16.74 16.67 -1.64
N MET A 289 -16.30 16.38 -2.87
CA MET A 289 -15.11 16.99 -3.46
C MET A 289 -15.25 18.49 -3.68
N SER A 290 -16.47 19.00 -3.92
CA SER A 290 -16.76 20.44 -4.05
C SER A 290 -16.55 21.24 -2.76
N LYS A 291 -16.38 20.57 -1.60
CA LYS A 291 -15.98 21.23 -0.36
C LYS A 291 -14.50 21.61 -0.34
N LEU A 292 -13.71 21.11 -1.29
CA LEU A 292 -12.28 21.39 -1.38
C LEU A 292 -12.02 22.73 -2.07
N ALA A 293 -11.07 23.51 -1.58
CA ALA A 293 -10.64 24.76 -2.21
C ALA A 293 -10.13 24.53 -3.66
N PRO A 294 -10.39 25.43 -4.62
CA PRO A 294 -10.99 26.76 -4.47
C PRO A 294 -12.52 26.77 -4.46
N THR A 295 -13.19 25.66 -4.69
CA THR A 295 -14.67 25.58 -4.78
C THR A 295 -15.31 25.67 -3.38
N GLY A 296 -14.69 25.08 -2.37
CA GLY A 296 -15.18 25.03 -0.98
C GLY A 296 -14.14 25.52 0.03
N PRO A 297 -14.46 25.46 1.34
CA PRO A 297 -13.62 26.03 2.39
C PRO A 297 -12.47 25.10 2.85
N VAL A 298 -12.44 23.84 2.44
CA VAL A 298 -11.41 22.88 2.89
C VAL A 298 -10.12 23.08 2.11
N TYR A 299 -9.06 23.50 2.78
CA TYR A 299 -7.80 23.83 2.15
C TYR A 299 -6.91 22.62 1.90
N GLN A 300 -6.35 22.54 0.70
CA GLN A 300 -5.27 21.63 0.30
C GLN A 300 -4.49 22.29 -0.84
N ALA A 301 -3.17 22.19 -0.81
CA ALA A 301 -2.28 22.68 -1.86
C ALA A 301 -1.01 21.82 -1.92
N GLY A 302 -0.34 21.81 -3.08
CA GLY A 302 0.94 21.14 -3.28
C GLY A 302 1.63 21.70 -4.52
N THR A 303 2.83 22.27 -4.35
CA THR A 303 3.60 22.92 -5.43
C THR A 303 3.85 21.98 -6.61
N LEU A 304 4.14 20.71 -6.34
CA LEU A 304 4.47 19.70 -7.36
C LEU A 304 3.32 18.73 -7.65
N SER A 305 2.14 18.96 -7.06
CA SER A 305 0.96 18.12 -7.32
C SER A 305 0.58 18.19 -8.79
N GLY A 306 0.46 17.06 -9.46
CA GLY A 306 0.13 17.00 -10.88
C GLY A 306 1.28 17.41 -11.82
N ASN A 307 2.54 17.37 -11.36
CA ASN A 307 3.66 17.71 -12.25
C ASN A 307 3.71 16.82 -13.50
N PRO A 308 4.18 17.38 -14.65
CA PRO A 308 4.04 16.73 -15.95
C PRO A 308 4.78 15.41 -16.07
N VAL A 309 5.87 15.24 -15.35
CA VAL A 309 6.67 13.99 -15.41
C VAL A 309 5.98 12.86 -14.64
N ALA A 310 5.47 13.14 -13.44
CA ALA A 310 4.76 12.15 -12.65
C ALA A 310 3.41 11.77 -13.28
N THR A 311 2.67 12.73 -13.85
CA THR A 311 1.41 12.46 -14.55
C THR A 311 1.64 11.65 -15.82
N ALA A 312 2.67 11.93 -16.61
CA ALA A 312 3.04 11.12 -17.78
C ALA A 312 3.40 9.68 -17.38
N CYS A 313 4.17 9.50 -16.30
CA CYS A 313 4.53 8.20 -15.77
C CYS A 313 3.28 7.40 -15.34
N GLY A 314 2.39 8.03 -14.57
CA GLY A 314 1.15 7.42 -14.10
C GLY A 314 0.21 7.06 -15.25
N LEU A 315 -0.01 7.97 -16.20
CA LEU A 315 -0.89 7.76 -17.34
C LEU A 315 -0.39 6.60 -18.22
N ALA A 316 0.91 6.55 -18.53
CA ALA A 316 1.50 5.45 -19.28
C ALA A 316 1.34 4.12 -18.54
N THR A 317 1.53 4.11 -17.22
CA THR A 317 1.33 2.91 -16.38
C THR A 317 -0.13 2.44 -16.43
N LEU A 318 -1.11 3.33 -16.20
CA LEU A 318 -2.54 3.00 -16.25
C LEU A 318 -2.96 2.51 -17.64
N THR A 319 -2.41 3.09 -18.71
CA THR A 319 -2.65 2.66 -20.09
C THR A 319 -2.19 1.21 -20.31
N GLU A 320 -1.01 0.85 -19.83
CA GLU A 320 -0.46 -0.51 -19.99
C GLU A 320 -1.27 -1.56 -19.20
N ILE A 321 -1.62 -1.27 -17.94
CA ILE A 321 -2.36 -2.20 -17.09
C ILE A 321 -3.85 -2.34 -17.49
N ALA A 322 -4.37 -1.42 -18.29
CA ALA A 322 -5.73 -1.50 -18.84
C ALA A 322 -5.84 -2.38 -20.10
N LYS A 323 -4.72 -2.87 -20.63
CA LYS A 323 -4.73 -3.74 -21.81
C LYS A 323 -5.42 -5.08 -21.52
N PRO A 324 -6.17 -5.63 -22.50
CA PRO A 324 -6.78 -6.94 -22.35
C PRO A 324 -5.78 -8.03 -21.96
N GLY A 325 -6.18 -8.93 -21.06
CA GLY A 325 -5.38 -10.07 -20.59
C GLY A 325 -4.30 -9.72 -19.55
N PHE A 326 -4.05 -8.44 -19.27
CA PHE A 326 -3.04 -8.03 -18.29
C PHE A 326 -3.31 -8.62 -16.90
N TRP A 327 -4.53 -8.48 -16.42
CA TRP A 327 -4.91 -8.89 -15.06
C TRP A 327 -4.99 -10.41 -14.90
N ASP A 328 -5.44 -11.12 -15.94
CA ASP A 328 -5.48 -12.59 -15.94
C ASP A 328 -4.05 -13.15 -15.84
N ALA A 329 -3.13 -12.63 -16.66
CA ALA A 329 -1.74 -13.06 -16.65
C ALA A 329 -1.02 -12.72 -15.33
N LEU A 330 -1.24 -11.52 -14.79
CA LEU A 330 -0.64 -11.09 -13.52
C LEU A 330 -1.16 -11.92 -12.34
N SER A 331 -2.47 -12.14 -12.29
CA SER A 331 -3.12 -12.92 -11.22
C SER A 331 -2.69 -14.39 -11.25
N ALA A 332 -2.65 -15.01 -12.44
CA ALA A 332 -2.20 -16.39 -12.59
C ALA A 332 -0.75 -16.57 -12.12
N ARG A 333 0.13 -15.64 -12.47
CA ARG A 333 1.53 -15.63 -12.05
C ARG A 333 1.69 -15.48 -10.54
N THR A 334 0.91 -14.58 -9.93
CA THR A 334 0.94 -14.38 -8.47
C THR A 334 0.41 -15.60 -7.74
N GLN A 335 -0.66 -16.24 -8.26
CA GLN A 335 -1.21 -17.47 -7.70
C GLN A 335 -0.20 -18.61 -7.79
N SER A 336 0.49 -18.77 -8.92
CA SER A 336 1.55 -19.78 -9.09
C SER A 336 2.68 -19.63 -8.06
N LEU A 337 3.10 -18.40 -7.78
CA LEU A 337 4.08 -18.14 -6.71
C LEU A 337 3.57 -18.59 -5.34
N VAL A 338 2.35 -18.17 -4.99
CA VAL A 338 1.75 -18.49 -3.68
C VAL A 338 1.56 -20.00 -3.51
N ASP A 339 1.08 -20.69 -4.53
CA ASP A 339 0.87 -22.14 -4.48
C ASP A 339 2.21 -22.90 -4.40
N GLY A 340 3.23 -22.45 -5.14
CA GLY A 340 4.56 -22.99 -5.08
C GLY A 340 5.22 -22.84 -3.68
N LEU A 341 5.06 -21.66 -3.06
CA LEU A 341 5.57 -21.43 -1.69
C LEU A 341 4.83 -22.29 -0.67
N LYS A 342 3.49 -22.42 -0.77
CA LYS A 342 2.70 -23.32 0.09
C LYS A 342 3.14 -24.77 -0.05
N GLY A 343 3.35 -25.24 -1.28
CA GLY A 343 3.83 -26.61 -1.54
C GLY A 343 5.20 -26.86 -0.94
N ALA A 344 6.15 -25.96 -1.18
CA ALA A 344 7.51 -26.05 -0.64
C ALA A 344 7.55 -26.04 0.91
N ALA A 345 6.73 -25.22 1.56
CA ALA A 345 6.62 -25.16 3.00
C ALA A 345 5.99 -26.47 3.58
N ALA A 346 4.93 -26.98 2.91
CA ALA A 346 4.28 -28.23 3.31
C ALA A 346 5.23 -29.44 3.23
N GLU A 347 6.01 -29.54 2.14
CA GLU A 347 7.05 -30.58 1.99
C GLU A 347 8.12 -30.53 3.09
N ALA A 348 8.43 -29.33 3.58
CA ALA A 348 9.40 -29.13 4.66
C ALA A 348 8.78 -29.23 6.06
N GLY A 349 7.46 -29.40 6.19
CA GLY A 349 6.76 -29.42 7.48
C GLY A 349 6.73 -28.07 8.20
N VAL A 350 6.88 -26.96 7.48
CA VAL A 350 6.86 -25.61 8.04
C VAL A 350 5.42 -25.08 8.07
N PRO A 351 4.90 -24.63 9.24
CA PRO A 351 3.61 -23.95 9.30
C PRO A 351 3.65 -22.70 8.43
N PHE A 352 2.77 -22.65 7.40
CA PHE A 352 2.78 -21.60 6.41
C PHE A 352 1.39 -21.36 5.85
N SER A 353 0.99 -20.10 5.78
CA SER A 353 -0.23 -19.69 5.08
C SER A 353 0.09 -18.50 4.20
N ALA A 354 -0.58 -18.39 3.06
CA ALA A 354 -0.39 -17.29 2.12
C ALA A 354 -1.69 -17.04 1.34
N ASP A 355 -1.88 -15.79 0.91
CA ASP A 355 -3.00 -15.34 0.10
C ASP A 355 -2.52 -14.28 -0.92
N CYS A 356 -3.29 -14.07 -1.99
CA CYS A 356 -2.98 -13.09 -3.01
C CYS A 356 -4.23 -12.55 -3.72
N GLN A 357 -4.06 -11.37 -4.33
CA GLN A 357 -5.06 -10.77 -5.20
C GLN A 357 -4.38 -9.91 -6.27
N GLY A 358 -4.67 -10.16 -7.54
CA GLY A 358 -3.98 -9.47 -8.63
C GLY A 358 -2.47 -9.66 -8.56
N GLY A 359 -1.72 -8.56 -8.45
CA GLY A 359 -0.25 -8.59 -8.32
C GLY A 359 0.27 -8.40 -6.89
N MET A 360 -0.57 -8.52 -5.88
CA MET A 360 -0.21 -8.38 -4.47
C MET A 360 -0.37 -9.71 -3.74
N PHE A 361 0.58 -10.07 -2.88
CA PHE A 361 0.53 -11.29 -2.08
C PHE A 361 1.10 -11.07 -0.68
N GLY A 362 0.79 -11.98 0.22
CA GLY A 362 1.40 -12.05 1.53
C GLY A 362 1.50 -13.47 2.02
N PHE A 363 2.40 -13.71 2.96
CA PHE A 363 2.56 -15.00 3.60
C PHE A 363 2.90 -14.86 5.09
N PHE A 364 2.56 -15.89 5.85
CA PHE A 364 2.75 -15.95 7.28
C PHE A 364 3.35 -17.31 7.66
N LEU A 365 4.28 -17.33 8.61
CA LEU A 365 4.77 -18.55 9.23
C LEU A 365 3.77 -19.02 10.31
N LEU A 366 2.53 -19.19 9.88
CA LEU A 366 1.38 -19.62 10.67
C LEU A 366 0.59 -20.66 9.88
N PRO A 367 -0.05 -21.64 10.56
CA PRO A 367 -0.83 -22.67 9.87
C PRO A 367 -2.09 -22.12 9.17
N GLU A 368 -2.63 -20.98 9.64
CA GLU A 368 -3.83 -20.34 9.12
C GLU A 368 -3.60 -18.87 8.85
N LEU A 369 -4.35 -18.31 7.91
CA LEU A 369 -4.31 -16.88 7.58
C LEU A 369 -4.81 -16.05 8.78
N PRO A 370 -4.00 -15.09 9.26
CA PRO A 370 -4.43 -14.20 10.31
C PRO A 370 -5.54 -13.27 9.84
N GLN A 371 -6.48 -12.97 10.73
CA GLN A 371 -7.62 -12.09 10.44
C GLN A 371 -7.47 -10.69 11.02
N ASN A 372 -6.48 -10.47 11.89
CA ASN A 372 -6.23 -9.21 12.57
C ASN A 372 -4.74 -9.05 12.92
N TYR A 373 -4.38 -7.85 13.38
CA TYR A 373 -3.00 -7.52 13.72
C TYR A 373 -2.45 -8.38 14.88
N ALA A 374 -3.25 -8.65 15.90
CA ALA A 374 -2.83 -9.47 17.04
C ALA A 374 -2.39 -10.88 16.61
N LYS A 375 -3.10 -11.48 15.64
CA LYS A 375 -2.72 -12.77 15.06
C LYS A 375 -1.46 -12.68 14.18
N VAL A 376 -1.31 -11.61 13.40
CA VAL A 376 -0.08 -11.36 12.61
C VAL A 376 1.14 -11.31 13.54
N MET A 377 1.01 -10.66 14.69
CA MET A 377 2.09 -10.52 15.68
C MET A 377 2.50 -11.85 16.36
N THR A 378 1.72 -12.93 16.21
CA THR A 378 2.11 -14.26 16.70
C THR A 378 3.05 -15.01 15.75
N SER A 379 3.35 -14.44 14.58
CA SER A 379 4.29 -15.03 13.62
C SER A 379 5.72 -15.12 14.19
N ASP A 380 6.43 -16.18 13.86
CA ASP A 380 7.79 -16.46 14.34
C ASP A 380 8.82 -15.54 13.66
N SER A 381 9.15 -14.42 14.30
CA SER A 381 10.13 -13.46 13.76
C SER A 381 11.54 -14.04 13.58
N PRO A 382 12.11 -14.85 14.49
CA PRO A 382 13.38 -15.52 14.27
C PRO A 382 13.40 -16.43 13.04
N LYS A 383 12.33 -17.20 12.80
CA LYS A 383 12.21 -18.03 11.59
C LYS A 383 12.05 -17.18 10.34
N PHE A 384 11.26 -16.09 10.41
CA PHE A 384 11.16 -15.15 9.30
C PHE A 384 12.52 -14.56 8.94
N ASN A 385 13.33 -14.16 9.92
CA ASN A 385 14.65 -13.61 9.66
C ASN A 385 15.56 -14.62 8.95
N LYS A 386 15.52 -15.92 9.33
CA LYS A 386 16.24 -16.98 8.62
C LYS A 386 15.73 -17.16 7.19
N LEU A 387 14.40 -17.17 7.01
CA LEU A 387 13.78 -17.24 5.68
C LEU A 387 14.20 -16.05 4.81
N PHE A 388 14.12 -14.82 5.34
CA PHE A 388 14.53 -13.62 4.64
C PHE A 388 15.98 -13.68 4.15
N HIS A 389 16.92 -14.00 5.05
CA HIS A 389 18.34 -14.09 4.69
C HIS A 389 18.62 -15.24 3.72
N GLY A 390 17.99 -16.40 3.89
CA GLY A 390 18.15 -17.52 2.97
C GLY A 390 17.64 -17.21 1.57
N LEU A 391 16.51 -16.51 1.44
CA LEU A 391 16.00 -16.02 0.17
C LEU A 391 16.94 -14.97 -0.44
N LEU A 392 17.40 -14.00 0.37
CA LEU A 392 18.33 -12.96 -0.06
C LEU A 392 19.64 -13.54 -0.60
N ASP A 393 20.22 -14.51 0.10
CA ASP A 393 21.45 -15.20 -0.32
C ASP A 393 21.24 -16.03 -1.58
N GLY A 394 20.02 -16.53 -1.77
CA GLY A 394 19.58 -17.22 -2.99
C GLY A 394 19.21 -16.29 -4.16
N GLY A 395 19.37 -14.97 -4.02
CA GLY A 395 19.08 -14.01 -5.08
C GLY A 395 17.58 -13.63 -5.20
N VAL A 396 16.80 -13.84 -4.13
CA VAL A 396 15.39 -13.44 -4.07
C VAL A 396 15.20 -12.35 -3.01
N TYR A 397 14.67 -11.19 -3.40
CA TYR A 397 14.50 -10.05 -2.52
C TYR A 397 13.04 -9.84 -2.16
N ILE A 398 12.72 -10.11 -0.90
CA ILE A 398 11.41 -9.84 -0.28
C ILE A 398 11.53 -8.68 0.71
N ALA A 399 10.41 -8.22 1.27
CA ALA A 399 10.42 -7.18 2.27
C ALA A 399 11.23 -7.55 3.52
N PRO A 400 12.13 -6.67 4.02
CA PRO A 400 12.92 -6.91 5.22
C PRO A 400 12.11 -6.67 6.51
N ALA A 401 10.86 -7.11 6.50
CA ALA A 401 9.93 -7.02 7.62
C ALA A 401 8.80 -8.02 7.45
N LEU A 402 8.44 -8.70 8.54
CA LEU A 402 7.39 -9.72 8.57
C LEU A 402 5.99 -9.17 8.20
N TYR A 403 5.78 -7.86 8.36
CA TYR A 403 4.47 -7.21 8.26
C TYR A 403 4.22 -6.51 6.91
N GLU A 404 5.06 -6.76 5.92
CA GLU A 404 4.97 -6.10 4.62
C GLU A 404 4.55 -7.08 3.54
N ALA A 405 3.61 -6.66 2.71
CA ALA A 405 3.18 -7.41 1.53
C ALA A 405 4.27 -7.54 0.47
N GLY A 406 4.18 -8.58 -0.34
CA GLY A 406 4.99 -8.78 -1.53
C GLY A 406 4.22 -8.41 -2.81
N PHE A 407 4.98 -8.17 -3.89
CA PHE A 407 4.43 -7.70 -5.16
C PHE A 407 5.03 -8.46 -6.34
N VAL A 408 4.16 -9.04 -7.17
CA VAL A 408 4.51 -9.59 -8.47
C VAL A 408 4.26 -8.53 -9.53
N SER A 409 5.15 -8.37 -10.49
CA SER A 409 4.99 -7.47 -11.63
C SER A 409 4.72 -8.24 -12.92
N ALA A 410 4.26 -7.54 -13.94
CA ALA A 410 4.11 -8.11 -15.28
C ALA A 410 5.43 -8.60 -15.88
N ALA A 411 6.56 -8.12 -15.39
CA ALA A 411 7.88 -8.51 -15.85
C ALA A 411 8.41 -9.82 -15.25
N HIS A 412 7.82 -10.31 -14.14
CA HIS A 412 8.19 -11.62 -13.60
C HIS A 412 7.79 -12.71 -14.60
N THR A 413 8.67 -13.65 -14.86
CA THR A 413 8.43 -14.80 -15.74
C THR A 413 8.08 -16.05 -14.93
N GLU A 414 7.60 -17.10 -15.60
CA GLU A 414 7.41 -18.42 -14.96
C GLU A 414 8.74 -18.98 -14.42
N ALA A 415 9.84 -18.71 -15.13
CA ALA A 415 11.18 -19.11 -14.69
C ALA A 415 11.60 -18.38 -13.39
N ASP A 416 11.24 -17.11 -13.23
CA ASP A 416 11.51 -16.36 -11.99
C ASP A 416 10.72 -16.93 -10.81
N ILE A 417 9.46 -17.29 -11.04
CA ILE A 417 8.60 -17.93 -10.04
C ILE A 417 9.17 -19.30 -9.66
N ALA A 418 9.52 -20.14 -10.64
CA ALA A 418 10.10 -21.46 -10.40
C ALA A 418 11.41 -21.37 -9.62
N GLU A 419 12.30 -20.43 -9.96
CA GLU A 419 13.55 -20.19 -9.25
C GLU A 419 13.30 -19.72 -7.81
N THR A 420 12.34 -18.83 -7.60
CA THR A 420 11.95 -18.37 -6.26
C THR A 420 11.46 -19.52 -5.40
N VAL A 421 10.59 -20.39 -5.93
CA VAL A 421 10.08 -21.57 -5.23
C VAL A 421 11.18 -22.55 -4.93
N ARG A 422 12.11 -22.78 -5.88
CA ARG A 422 13.30 -23.65 -5.68
C ARG A 422 14.19 -23.15 -4.53
N VAL A 423 14.48 -21.85 -4.51
CA VAL A 423 15.27 -21.22 -3.43
C VAL A 423 14.52 -21.34 -2.10
N ALA A 424 13.22 -21.01 -2.08
CA ALA A 424 12.40 -21.12 -0.87
C ALA A 424 12.32 -22.53 -0.33
N SER A 425 12.18 -23.57 -1.19
CA SER A 425 12.18 -24.98 -0.81
C SER A 425 13.45 -25.38 -0.06
N ASN A 426 14.62 -24.91 -0.54
CA ASN A 426 15.88 -25.18 0.13
C ASN A 426 15.96 -24.50 1.50
N VAL A 427 15.46 -23.27 1.60
CA VAL A 427 15.46 -22.52 2.86
C VAL A 427 14.51 -23.14 3.87
N PHE A 428 13.28 -23.50 3.46
CA PHE A 428 12.28 -24.13 4.34
C PHE A 428 12.81 -25.44 4.99
N LYS A 429 13.59 -26.24 4.27
CA LYS A 429 14.22 -27.46 4.82
C LYS A 429 15.23 -27.18 5.94
N SER A 430 15.68 -25.93 6.08
CA SER A 430 16.65 -25.50 7.09
C SER A 430 16.04 -24.70 8.25
N LEU A 431 14.72 -24.44 8.21
CA LEU A 431 13.98 -23.73 9.25
C LEU A 431 13.54 -24.66 10.39
#